data_994aefbe209d0bb6bbe62aa8e45a0ed8
#
_entry.id   994aefbe209d0bb6bbe62aa8e45a0ed8
#
_cell.length_a   1.000
_cell.length_b   1.000
_cell.length_c   1.000
_cell.angle_alpha   90.00
_cell.angle_beta   90.00
_cell.angle_gamma   90.00
#
_symmetry.space_group_name_H-M   'P 1'
#
loop_
_entity.id
_entity.type
_entity.pdbx_description
1 polymer ?
#
loop_
_entity_poly.entity_id
_entity_poly.type
_entity_poly.pdbx_seq_one_letter_code
_entity_poly.pdbx_strand_id
1 'polypeptide(L)'
;MNLCDIREIKQIMNMFHLNFRKELGQNFLTDRCVVEDIADGCCDDRRSTILEIGPGIGTLSWALAERYDKVVALEIDKGLIPVLSFTMGEYRNFSVVNEDVMKADLGALLAEDFARGSVSVCANLPYYITTPILMKLLESGLPFDNITIMIQSEVADRLCARAGKSEYGAITAVLAYYGQAEALFTVPADRFVPAPKVNSTVVRIRLYKERPYHPKDEALMFRTIKAAFEQRRKTLSNALSAGFSELSKEQLTDIIVACGHRADIRGEKLSIADFVALSDAIGEAIQSKK
;
A
#
# COMPACT_ATOMS: atom_id res chain seq x y z
N MET A 1 15.74 9.83 24.90
CA MET A 1 15.24 8.44 24.81
C MET A 1 15.61 7.91 23.44
N ASN A 2 16.19 6.70 23.33
CA ASN A 2 16.55 6.09 22.03
C ASN A 2 15.60 4.92 21.72
N LEU A 3 14.54 5.16 20.99
CA LEU A 3 13.53 4.16 20.61
C LEU A 3 14.04 3.08 19.63
N CYS A 4 15.33 3.15 19.23
CA CYS A 4 16.00 2.11 18.45
C CYS A 4 16.93 1.23 19.33
N ASP A 5 17.16 1.55 20.61
CA ASP A 5 17.92 0.68 21.52
C ASP A 5 17.01 -0.40 22.10
N ILE A 6 17.34 -1.66 21.85
CA ILE A 6 16.57 -2.82 22.33
C ILE A 6 16.38 -2.84 23.85
N ARG A 7 17.35 -2.28 24.61
CA ARG A 7 17.27 -2.22 26.07
C ARG A 7 16.23 -1.19 26.50
N GLU A 8 16.21 -0.02 25.85
CA GLU A 8 15.20 1.01 26.10
C GLU A 8 13.81 0.53 25.67
N ILE A 9 13.69 -0.12 24.52
CA ILE A 9 12.42 -0.73 24.07
C ILE A 9 11.88 -1.69 25.14
N LYS A 10 12.72 -2.61 25.64
CA LYS A 10 12.32 -3.57 26.68
C LYS A 10 11.96 -2.88 27.99
N GLN A 11 12.70 -1.84 28.39
CA GLN A 11 12.41 -1.07 29.59
C GLN A 11 11.05 -0.37 29.50
N ILE A 12 10.76 0.26 28.37
CA ILE A 12 9.46 0.91 28.09
C ILE A 12 8.35 -0.13 28.17
N MET A 13 8.47 -1.25 27.43
CA MET A 13 7.45 -2.30 27.43
C MET A 13 7.20 -2.85 28.85
N ASN A 14 8.27 -3.07 29.65
CA ASN A 14 8.15 -3.50 31.04
C ASN A 14 7.50 -2.44 31.94
N MET A 15 7.83 -1.16 31.77
CA MET A 15 7.24 -0.04 32.52
C MET A 15 5.72 0.02 32.36
N PHE A 16 5.23 -0.27 31.16
CA PHE A 16 3.80 -0.30 30.87
C PHE A 16 3.17 -1.69 30.98
N HIS A 17 3.89 -2.69 31.50
CA HIS A 17 3.43 -4.09 31.65
C HIS A 17 2.95 -4.71 30.33
N LEU A 18 3.60 -4.38 29.21
CA LEU A 18 3.26 -4.85 27.88
C LEU A 18 4.23 -5.93 27.39
N ASN A 19 3.70 -6.82 26.57
CA ASN A 19 4.47 -7.82 25.83
C ASN A 19 4.31 -7.60 24.32
N PHE A 20 5.28 -8.06 23.53
CA PHE A 20 5.18 -8.06 22.07
C PHE A 20 4.01 -8.94 21.62
N ARG A 21 3.06 -8.34 20.93
CA ARG A 21 1.88 -9.05 20.40
C ARG A 21 2.17 -9.59 19.02
N LYS A 22 2.47 -10.89 18.95
CA LYS A 22 2.75 -11.57 17.67
C LYS A 22 1.54 -11.58 16.75
N GLU A 23 0.34 -11.67 17.31
CA GLU A 23 -0.93 -11.60 16.58
C GLU A 23 -1.15 -10.27 15.85
N LEU A 24 -0.56 -9.20 16.33
CA LEU A 24 -0.56 -7.88 15.67
C LEU A 24 0.65 -7.68 14.77
N GLY A 25 1.52 -8.68 14.63
CA GLY A 25 2.71 -8.60 13.76
C GLY A 25 3.72 -7.53 14.18
N GLN A 26 3.78 -7.20 15.48
CA GLN A 26 4.68 -6.16 16.00
C GLN A 26 6.14 -6.55 15.82
N ASN A 27 6.87 -5.82 14.98
CA ASN A 27 8.31 -5.89 14.77
C ASN A 27 8.87 -4.46 14.85
N PHE A 28 9.55 -4.15 15.95
CA PHE A 28 10.10 -2.81 16.20
C PHE A 28 11.47 -2.66 15.55
N LEU A 29 11.66 -1.57 14.82
CA LEU A 29 12.97 -1.21 14.25
C LEU A 29 13.97 -0.88 15.35
N THR A 30 15.19 -1.39 15.19
CA THR A 30 16.31 -1.18 16.13
C THR A 30 17.50 -0.50 15.48
N ASP A 31 17.36 -0.02 14.25
CA ASP A 31 18.38 0.71 13.52
C ASP A 31 17.90 2.13 13.25
N ARG A 32 18.59 3.10 13.89
CA ARG A 32 18.26 4.52 13.77
C ARG A 32 18.38 5.05 12.35
N CYS A 33 19.44 4.65 11.63
CA CYS A 33 19.64 5.10 10.25
C CYS A 33 18.50 4.65 9.35
N VAL A 34 18.03 3.41 9.51
CA VAL A 34 16.88 2.89 8.77
C VAL A 34 15.62 3.71 9.06
N VAL A 35 15.37 4.06 10.31
CA VAL A 35 14.20 4.87 10.69
C VAL A 35 14.27 6.26 10.08
N GLU A 36 15.45 6.88 10.12
CA GLU A 36 15.70 8.20 9.52
C GLU A 36 15.54 8.15 7.99
N ASP A 37 16.09 7.12 7.33
CA ASP A 37 15.97 6.92 5.88
C ASP A 37 14.51 6.69 5.43
N ILE A 38 13.70 5.95 6.24
CA ILE A 38 12.26 5.80 5.97
C ILE A 38 11.56 7.15 6.04
N ALA A 39 11.83 7.93 7.10
CA ALA A 39 11.21 9.23 7.28
C ALA A 39 11.65 10.21 6.18
N ASP A 40 12.92 10.19 5.75
CA ASP A 40 13.41 11.00 4.65
C ASP A 40 12.81 10.60 3.29
N GLY A 41 12.58 9.31 3.09
CA GLY A 41 11.95 8.78 1.88
C GLY A 41 10.43 8.90 1.84
N CYS A 42 9.77 9.38 2.90
CA CYS A 42 8.31 9.40 2.99
C CYS A 42 7.67 10.29 1.92
N CYS A 43 8.06 11.56 1.87
CA CYS A 43 7.67 12.48 0.81
C CYS A 43 8.67 13.63 0.69
N ASP A 44 8.57 14.37 -0.41
CA ASP A 44 9.54 15.44 -0.72
C ASP A 44 9.18 16.79 -0.05
N ASP A 45 7.88 17.03 0.25
CA ASP A 45 7.43 18.26 0.93
C ASP A 45 7.40 18.10 2.45
N ARG A 46 8.30 18.79 3.14
CA ARG A 46 8.40 18.77 4.62
C ARG A 46 7.25 19.47 5.32
N ARG A 47 6.44 20.26 4.62
CA ARG A 47 5.22 20.90 5.16
C ARG A 47 4.01 19.98 5.12
N SER A 48 4.19 18.75 4.68
CA SER A 48 3.11 17.76 4.62
C SER A 48 2.64 17.35 6.01
N THR A 49 1.36 16.98 6.08
CA THR A 49 0.85 16.12 7.16
C THR A 49 1.15 14.67 6.82
N ILE A 50 1.67 13.91 7.77
CA ILE A 50 1.91 12.47 7.61
C ILE A 50 0.87 11.70 8.40
N LEU A 51 0.12 10.83 7.72
CA LEU A 51 -0.66 9.77 8.36
C LEU A 51 0.24 8.57 8.62
N GLU A 52 0.55 8.30 9.88
CA GLU A 52 1.27 7.09 10.27
C GLU A 52 0.29 5.98 10.66
N ILE A 53 0.48 4.79 10.09
CA ILE A 53 -0.35 3.63 10.42
C ILE A 53 0.48 2.63 11.24
N GLY A 54 0.05 2.37 12.49
CA GLY A 54 0.72 1.48 13.41
C GLY A 54 2.03 2.06 13.95
N PRO A 55 2.01 3.18 14.69
CA PRO A 55 3.20 3.82 15.24
C PRO A 55 3.96 2.95 16.26
N GLY A 56 3.29 1.93 16.83
CA GLY A 56 3.87 1.07 17.83
C GLY A 56 4.26 1.86 19.10
N ILE A 57 5.54 1.87 19.45
CA ILE A 57 6.07 2.65 20.59
C ILE A 57 6.57 4.04 20.16
N GLY A 58 6.35 4.44 18.89
CA GLY A 58 6.78 5.74 18.37
C GLY A 58 8.15 5.74 17.68
N THR A 59 8.70 4.56 17.35
CA THR A 59 10.05 4.45 16.75
C THR A 59 10.16 5.18 15.41
N LEU A 60 9.14 5.10 14.53
CA LEU A 60 9.12 5.86 13.29
C LEU A 60 8.53 7.26 13.50
N SER A 61 7.57 7.38 14.42
CA SER A 61 6.84 8.62 14.72
C SER A 61 7.77 9.79 15.05
N TRP A 62 8.82 9.56 15.89
CA TRP A 62 9.75 10.62 16.26
C TRP A 62 10.50 11.16 15.05
N ALA A 63 10.95 10.29 14.16
CA ALA A 63 11.69 10.70 12.98
C ALA A 63 10.80 11.47 11.99
N LEU A 64 9.52 11.07 11.88
CA LEU A 64 8.53 11.80 11.11
C LEU A 64 8.22 13.16 11.75
N ALA A 65 8.01 13.22 13.07
CA ALA A 65 7.72 14.47 13.78
C ALA A 65 8.88 15.49 13.73
N GLU A 66 10.13 15.02 13.66
CA GLU A 66 11.30 15.89 13.45
C GLU A 66 11.38 16.48 12.04
N ARG A 67 10.71 15.88 11.05
CA ARG A 67 10.86 16.20 9.63
C ARG A 67 9.66 16.92 9.02
N TYR A 68 8.47 16.68 9.54
CA TYR A 68 7.22 17.11 8.93
C TYR A 68 6.42 18.01 9.86
N ASP A 69 5.60 18.88 9.29
CA ASP A 69 4.82 19.85 10.05
C ASP A 69 3.81 19.20 10.99
N LYS A 70 3.24 18.05 10.61
CA LYS A 70 2.27 17.33 11.41
C LYS A 70 2.33 15.83 11.19
N VAL A 71 2.15 15.06 12.26
CA VAL A 71 1.99 13.60 12.22
C VAL A 71 0.70 13.21 12.93
N VAL A 72 -0.18 12.54 12.21
CA VAL A 72 -1.41 11.93 12.74
C VAL A 72 -1.23 10.42 12.70
N ALA A 73 -1.26 9.76 13.83
CA ALA A 73 -1.04 8.32 13.93
C ALA A 73 -2.33 7.57 14.25
N LEU A 74 -2.54 6.41 13.61
CA LEU A 74 -3.59 5.46 13.93
C LEU A 74 -3.00 4.21 14.57
N GLU A 75 -3.40 3.91 15.82
CA GLU A 75 -2.94 2.74 16.56
C GLU A 75 -4.13 1.89 17.02
N ILE A 76 -4.12 0.63 16.62
CA ILE A 76 -5.20 -0.33 16.98
C ILE A 76 -5.02 -0.88 18.40
N ASP A 77 -3.76 -1.01 18.88
CA ASP A 77 -3.47 -1.53 20.21
C ASP A 77 -3.64 -0.44 21.28
N LYS A 78 -4.80 -0.48 21.95
CA LYS A 78 -5.10 0.44 23.07
C LYS A 78 -4.03 0.47 24.13
N GLY A 79 -3.30 -0.64 24.34
CA GLY A 79 -2.20 -0.71 25.32
C GLY A 79 -1.02 0.18 24.96
N LEU A 80 -0.83 0.50 23.67
CA LEU A 80 0.27 1.36 23.22
C LEU A 80 -0.05 2.87 23.32
N ILE A 81 -1.30 3.27 23.51
CA ILE A 81 -1.65 4.69 23.61
C ILE A 81 -0.93 5.39 24.79
N PRO A 82 -0.90 4.82 26.03
CA PRO A 82 -0.11 5.42 27.10
C PRO A 82 1.40 5.44 26.81
N VAL A 83 1.92 4.44 26.09
CA VAL A 83 3.33 4.40 25.68
C VAL A 83 3.63 5.55 24.75
N LEU A 84 2.79 5.75 23.71
CA LEU A 84 2.94 6.85 22.76
C LEU A 84 2.81 8.21 23.43
N SER A 85 1.93 8.35 24.41
CA SER A 85 1.83 9.58 25.20
C SER A 85 3.13 9.87 25.98
N PHE A 86 3.82 8.83 26.43
CA PHE A 86 5.10 8.94 27.12
C PHE A 86 6.27 9.19 26.17
N THR A 87 6.38 8.42 25.08
CA THR A 87 7.52 8.47 24.15
C THR A 87 7.48 9.68 23.22
N MET A 88 6.26 10.15 22.87
CA MET A 88 6.03 11.24 21.92
C MET A 88 5.55 12.53 22.58
N GLY A 89 5.46 12.59 23.91
CA GLY A 89 4.88 13.71 24.66
C GLY A 89 5.59 15.06 24.45
N GLU A 90 6.83 15.08 24.00
CA GLU A 90 7.58 16.31 23.69
C GLU A 90 7.27 16.87 22.29
N TYR A 91 6.68 16.05 21.38
CA TYR A 91 6.39 16.43 19.99
C TYR A 91 4.97 17.04 19.88
N ARG A 92 4.89 18.36 19.85
CA ARG A 92 3.60 19.10 19.77
C ARG A 92 2.86 18.90 18.43
N ASN A 93 3.58 18.48 17.40
CA ASN A 93 3.08 18.20 16.06
C ASN A 93 2.68 16.73 15.87
N PHE A 94 2.73 15.90 16.92
CA PHE A 94 2.29 14.51 16.90
C PHE A 94 0.93 14.35 17.61
N SER A 95 0.04 13.58 16.98
CA SER A 95 -1.22 13.16 17.61
C SER A 95 -1.50 11.69 17.27
N VAL A 96 -2.13 10.97 18.21
CA VAL A 96 -2.51 9.57 18.00
C VAL A 96 -3.99 9.37 18.27
N VAL A 97 -4.63 8.57 17.40
CA VAL A 97 -6.01 8.13 17.54
C VAL A 97 -6.02 6.62 17.71
N ASN A 98 -6.72 6.13 18.75
CA ASN A 98 -6.86 4.68 18.96
C ASN A 98 -8.00 4.15 18.09
N GLU A 99 -7.67 3.73 16.88
CA GLU A 99 -8.63 3.21 15.92
C GLU A 99 -8.00 2.23 14.95
N ASP A 100 -8.82 1.31 14.43
CA ASP A 100 -8.46 0.39 13.36
C ASP A 100 -8.50 1.13 12.02
N VAL A 101 -7.36 1.24 11.34
CA VAL A 101 -7.28 1.88 10.02
C VAL A 101 -8.28 1.31 9.01
N MET A 102 -8.64 0.01 9.13
CA MET A 102 -9.62 -0.61 8.25
C MET A 102 -11.05 -0.09 8.48
N LYS A 103 -11.33 0.50 9.65
CA LYS A 103 -12.65 1.04 10.02
C LYS A 103 -12.69 2.56 10.03
N ALA A 104 -11.53 3.20 10.24
CA ALA A 104 -11.41 4.65 10.33
C ALA A 104 -11.97 5.36 9.10
N ASP A 105 -12.68 6.45 9.34
CA ASP A 105 -13.04 7.44 8.32
C ASP A 105 -11.85 8.40 8.15
N LEU A 106 -10.95 8.04 7.22
CA LEU A 106 -9.75 8.82 6.93
C LEU A 106 -10.07 10.20 6.35
N GLY A 107 -11.20 10.32 5.63
CA GLY A 107 -11.65 11.58 5.07
C GLY A 107 -12.03 12.57 6.16
N ALA A 108 -12.83 12.15 7.13
CA ALA A 108 -13.21 12.96 8.28
C ALA A 108 -12.00 13.27 9.17
N LEU A 109 -11.13 12.29 9.42
CA LEU A 109 -9.94 12.43 10.26
C LEU A 109 -8.96 13.49 9.73
N LEU A 110 -8.76 13.54 8.41
CA LEU A 110 -7.75 14.36 7.74
C LEU A 110 -8.34 15.53 6.94
N ALA A 111 -9.64 15.84 7.10
CA ALA A 111 -10.33 16.87 6.32
C ALA A 111 -9.63 18.22 6.35
N GLU A 112 -9.23 18.68 7.56
CA GLU A 112 -8.50 19.94 7.71
C GLU A 112 -7.09 19.89 7.11
N ASP A 113 -6.44 18.72 7.16
CA ASP A 113 -5.09 18.53 6.64
C ASP A 113 -5.08 18.56 5.12
N PHE A 114 -6.03 17.88 4.47
CA PHE A 114 -6.23 17.99 3.01
C PHE A 114 -6.56 19.40 2.56
N ALA A 115 -7.30 20.16 3.36
CA ALA A 115 -7.60 21.55 3.04
C ALA A 115 -6.38 22.48 3.19
N ARG A 116 -5.41 22.12 4.03
CA ARG A 116 -4.18 22.90 4.26
C ARG A 116 -3.10 22.61 3.24
N GLY A 117 -3.01 21.39 2.71
CA GLY A 117 -1.97 21.04 1.77
C GLY A 117 -1.75 19.54 1.55
N SER A 118 -0.49 19.19 1.38
CA SER A 118 -0.06 17.84 1.09
C SER A 118 -0.27 16.89 2.27
N VAL A 119 -0.85 15.73 2.01
CA VAL A 119 -0.97 14.64 2.97
C VAL A 119 -0.36 13.38 2.38
N SER A 120 0.55 12.75 3.11
CA SER A 120 1.19 11.49 2.72
C SER A 120 1.02 10.44 3.83
N VAL A 121 1.12 9.17 3.45
CA VAL A 121 1.05 8.04 4.38
C VAL A 121 2.44 7.47 4.59
N CYS A 122 2.80 7.16 5.83
CA CYS A 122 4.00 6.41 6.18
C CYS A 122 3.66 5.27 7.14
N ALA A 123 4.18 4.06 6.89
CA ALA A 123 3.87 2.95 7.77
C ALA A 123 4.91 1.81 7.73
N ASN A 124 5.19 1.25 8.90
CA ASN A 124 5.80 -0.06 9.05
C ASN A 124 4.68 -1.09 9.25
N LEU A 125 4.14 -1.64 8.16
CA LEU A 125 2.92 -2.44 8.21
C LEU A 125 3.15 -3.89 8.67
N PRO A 126 2.26 -4.45 9.51
CA PRO A 126 2.21 -5.88 9.74
C PRO A 126 1.97 -6.63 8.42
N TYR A 127 2.77 -7.67 8.16
CA TYR A 127 2.80 -8.35 6.85
C TYR A 127 1.46 -8.98 6.44
N TYR A 128 0.66 -9.44 7.42
CA TYR A 128 -0.61 -10.13 7.14
C TYR A 128 -1.73 -9.19 6.65
N ILE A 129 -1.61 -7.88 6.88
CA ILE A 129 -2.65 -6.89 6.55
C ILE A 129 -2.19 -5.83 5.55
N THR A 130 -0.97 -5.93 5.03
CA THR A 130 -0.38 -4.96 4.09
C THR A 130 -1.28 -4.69 2.88
N THR A 131 -1.70 -5.76 2.17
CA THR A 131 -2.53 -5.60 0.96
C THR A 131 -3.89 -4.99 1.25
N PRO A 132 -4.67 -5.44 2.25
CA PRO A 132 -5.92 -4.78 2.62
C PRO A 132 -5.77 -3.28 2.94
N ILE A 133 -4.75 -2.90 3.72
CA ILE A 133 -4.51 -1.48 4.05
C ILE A 133 -4.18 -0.69 2.79
N LEU A 134 -3.26 -1.20 1.97
CA LEU A 134 -2.88 -0.53 0.72
C LEU A 134 -4.10 -0.32 -0.19
N MET A 135 -4.93 -1.36 -0.39
CA MET A 135 -6.14 -1.25 -1.20
C MET A 135 -7.12 -0.22 -0.63
N LYS A 136 -7.36 -0.23 0.70
CA LYS A 136 -8.20 0.80 1.33
C LYS A 136 -7.70 2.21 1.06
N LEU A 137 -6.39 2.46 1.14
CA LEU A 137 -5.81 3.77 0.84
C LEU A 137 -5.99 4.16 -0.63
N LEU A 138 -5.72 3.25 -1.57
CA LEU A 138 -5.85 3.47 -3.00
C LEU A 138 -7.30 3.72 -3.44
N GLU A 139 -8.24 2.94 -2.90
CA GLU A 139 -9.68 2.99 -3.24
C GLU A 139 -10.42 4.09 -2.50
N SER A 140 -9.81 4.74 -1.49
CA SER A 140 -10.45 5.78 -0.69
C SER A 140 -10.85 7.02 -1.50
N GLY A 141 -10.21 7.26 -2.63
CA GLY A 141 -10.37 8.48 -3.43
C GLY A 141 -9.82 9.75 -2.75
N LEU A 142 -9.16 9.61 -1.60
CA LEU A 142 -8.56 10.73 -0.88
C LEU A 142 -7.28 11.21 -1.59
N PRO A 143 -7.00 12.52 -1.60
CA PRO A 143 -5.90 13.11 -2.34
C PRO A 143 -4.56 12.97 -1.61
N PHE A 144 -4.16 11.74 -1.28
CA PHE A 144 -2.81 11.48 -0.78
C PHE A 144 -1.78 11.72 -1.89
N ASP A 145 -0.63 12.31 -1.56
CA ASP A 145 0.48 12.50 -2.51
C ASP A 145 1.34 11.23 -2.61
N ASN A 146 1.71 10.66 -1.45
CA ASN A 146 2.56 9.48 -1.38
C ASN A 146 2.04 8.47 -0.34
N ILE A 147 2.30 7.20 -0.61
CA ILE A 147 2.15 6.11 0.35
C ILE A 147 3.52 5.42 0.45
N THR A 148 4.21 5.63 1.58
CA THR A 148 5.51 5.00 1.84
C THR A 148 5.35 3.93 2.90
N ILE A 149 5.59 2.69 2.53
CA ILE A 149 5.35 1.53 3.38
C ILE A 149 6.57 0.61 3.42
N MET A 150 6.84 0.06 4.59
CA MET A 150 7.80 -1.02 4.74
C MET A 150 7.05 -2.35 4.80
N ILE A 151 7.42 -3.26 3.91
CA ILE A 151 6.74 -4.54 3.65
C ILE A 151 7.74 -5.66 3.38
N GLN A 152 7.30 -6.91 3.35
CA GLN A 152 8.15 -8.03 2.95
C GLN A 152 8.73 -7.82 1.55
N SER A 153 10.02 -8.14 1.34
CA SER A 153 10.71 -7.91 0.06
C SER A 153 10.01 -8.59 -1.13
N GLU A 154 9.48 -9.80 -0.96
CA GLU A 154 8.70 -10.48 -2.01
C GLU A 154 7.44 -9.69 -2.43
N VAL A 155 6.77 -9.05 -1.46
CA VAL A 155 5.60 -8.21 -1.75
C VAL A 155 6.03 -6.92 -2.44
N ALA A 156 7.15 -6.33 -2.03
CA ALA A 156 7.73 -5.15 -2.67
C ALA A 156 8.11 -5.42 -4.14
N ASP A 157 8.77 -6.57 -4.40
CA ASP A 157 9.12 -7.00 -5.76
C ASP A 157 7.87 -7.11 -6.64
N ARG A 158 6.77 -7.61 -6.05
CA ARG A 158 5.48 -7.70 -6.74
C ARG A 158 4.88 -6.32 -7.01
N LEU A 159 4.88 -5.41 -6.03
CA LEU A 159 4.31 -4.06 -6.22
C LEU A 159 5.09 -3.23 -7.24
N CYS A 160 6.41 -3.39 -7.29
CA CYS A 160 7.30 -2.64 -8.17
C CYS A 160 7.53 -3.33 -9.54
N ALA A 161 6.93 -4.51 -9.77
CA ALA A 161 7.11 -5.25 -11.01
C ALA A 161 6.52 -4.50 -12.23
N ARG A 162 7.05 -4.81 -13.41
CA ARG A 162 6.53 -4.32 -14.69
C ARG A 162 5.83 -5.44 -15.44
N ALA A 163 4.88 -5.10 -16.29
CA ALA A 163 4.22 -6.05 -17.19
C ALA A 163 5.24 -6.94 -17.91
N GLY A 164 4.98 -8.22 -17.94
CA GLY A 164 5.87 -9.23 -18.56
C GLY A 164 6.88 -9.87 -17.62
N LYS A 165 7.04 -9.40 -16.38
CA LYS A 165 7.87 -10.02 -15.35
C LYS A 165 7.08 -11.06 -14.55
N SER A 166 7.80 -12.03 -13.95
CA SER A 166 7.20 -13.12 -13.17
C SER A 166 6.48 -12.64 -11.92
N GLU A 167 6.95 -11.56 -11.30
CA GLU A 167 6.41 -10.96 -10.08
C GLU A 167 5.14 -10.12 -10.35
N TYR A 168 4.94 -9.70 -11.61
CA TYR A 168 3.78 -8.90 -12.01
C TYR A 168 2.47 -9.65 -11.75
N GLY A 169 1.53 -9.00 -11.08
CA GLY A 169 0.26 -9.58 -10.67
C GLY A 169 -0.90 -8.58 -10.67
N ALA A 170 -2.08 -9.03 -10.26
CA ALA A 170 -3.27 -8.18 -10.21
C ALA A 170 -3.04 -6.91 -9.39
N ILE A 171 -2.43 -7.03 -8.20
CA ILE A 171 -2.15 -5.88 -7.33
C ILE A 171 -1.25 -4.86 -8.01
N THR A 172 -0.27 -5.31 -8.81
CA THR A 172 0.64 -4.42 -9.55
C THR A 172 -0.12 -3.66 -10.64
N ALA A 173 -1.00 -4.35 -11.37
CA ALA A 173 -1.84 -3.74 -12.41
C ALA A 173 -2.81 -2.72 -11.80
N VAL A 174 -3.44 -3.07 -10.67
CA VAL A 174 -4.35 -2.16 -9.93
C VAL A 174 -3.58 -0.95 -9.43
N LEU A 175 -2.40 -1.14 -8.81
CA LEU A 175 -1.58 -0.05 -8.30
C LEU A 175 -1.17 0.92 -9.42
N ALA A 176 -0.81 0.39 -10.61
CA ALA A 176 -0.42 1.20 -11.77
C ALA A 176 -1.55 2.12 -12.27
N TYR A 177 -2.81 1.84 -11.93
CA TYR A 177 -3.95 2.73 -12.20
C TYR A 177 -3.95 3.95 -11.26
N TYR A 178 -3.50 3.78 -10.01
CA TYR A 178 -3.51 4.83 -9.00
C TYR A 178 -2.20 5.63 -8.91
N GLY A 179 -1.06 5.02 -9.25
CA GLY A 179 0.23 5.64 -9.07
C GLY A 179 1.41 4.81 -9.57
N GLN A 180 2.60 5.20 -9.15
CA GLN A 180 3.86 4.53 -9.48
C GLN A 180 4.57 4.10 -8.22
N ALA A 181 4.91 2.80 -8.13
CA ALA A 181 5.69 2.24 -7.02
C ALA A 181 7.17 2.19 -7.36
N GLU A 182 7.99 2.56 -6.38
CA GLU A 182 9.45 2.41 -6.43
C GLU A 182 9.97 1.80 -5.12
N ALA A 183 10.87 0.84 -5.22
CA ALA A 183 11.61 0.32 -4.08
C ALA A 183 12.73 1.31 -3.73
N LEU A 184 12.73 1.83 -2.49
CA LEU A 184 13.75 2.77 -2.04
C LEU A 184 14.99 2.03 -1.55
N PHE A 185 14.83 1.12 -0.58
CA PHE A 185 15.92 0.31 -0.04
C PHE A 185 15.38 -0.92 0.69
N THR A 186 16.29 -1.90 0.91
CA THR A 186 15.97 -3.14 1.65
C THR A 186 16.48 -3.03 3.09
N VAL A 187 15.67 -3.52 4.03
CA VAL A 187 15.96 -3.57 5.47
C VAL A 187 16.13 -5.03 5.89
N PRO A 188 17.33 -5.43 6.34
CA PRO A 188 17.59 -6.79 6.83
C PRO A 188 16.73 -7.15 8.05
N ALA A 189 16.38 -8.43 8.18
CA ALA A 189 15.53 -8.93 9.26
C ALA A 189 16.14 -8.73 10.66
N ASP A 190 17.47 -8.68 10.79
CA ASP A 190 18.19 -8.45 12.05
C ASP A 190 18.08 -7.00 12.58
N ARG A 191 17.49 -6.09 11.79
CA ARG A 191 17.19 -4.71 12.19
C ARG A 191 15.87 -4.58 12.97
N PHE A 192 15.25 -5.69 13.34
CA PHE A 192 13.96 -5.72 14.03
C PHE A 192 14.00 -6.55 15.33
N VAL A 193 13.12 -6.20 16.26
CA VAL A 193 12.85 -6.98 17.47
C VAL A 193 11.32 -7.10 17.67
N PRO A 194 10.80 -8.34 17.71
CA PRO A 194 11.45 -9.59 17.29
C PRO A 194 11.82 -9.58 15.81
N ALA A 195 12.87 -10.32 15.42
CA ALA A 195 13.28 -10.39 14.04
C ALA A 195 12.25 -11.16 13.19
N PRO A 196 11.81 -10.63 12.03
CA PRO A 196 10.98 -11.36 11.09
C PRO A 196 11.79 -12.47 10.38
N LYS A 197 11.08 -13.35 9.67
CA LYS A 197 11.72 -14.47 8.94
C LYS A 197 12.37 -14.06 7.62
N VAL A 198 12.02 -12.89 7.09
CA VAL A 198 12.42 -12.40 5.77
C VAL A 198 12.80 -10.92 5.86
N ASN A 199 13.60 -10.45 4.91
CA ASN A 199 13.92 -9.04 4.79
C ASN A 199 12.68 -8.23 4.41
N SER A 200 12.69 -6.94 4.77
CA SER A 200 11.71 -5.95 4.36
C SER A 200 12.28 -5.05 3.27
N THR A 201 11.41 -4.40 2.54
CA THR A 201 11.77 -3.35 1.59
C THR A 201 10.85 -2.16 1.82
N VAL A 202 11.42 -0.98 1.83
CA VAL A 202 10.66 0.28 1.85
C VAL A 202 10.27 0.61 0.42
N VAL A 203 8.97 0.75 0.20
CA VAL A 203 8.37 1.09 -1.09
C VAL A 203 7.66 2.42 -0.96
N ARG A 204 7.94 3.34 -1.87
CA ARG A 204 7.18 4.58 -2.03
C ARG A 204 6.27 4.46 -3.26
N ILE A 205 5.01 4.79 -3.08
CA ILE A 205 4.00 4.87 -4.13
C ILE A 205 3.62 6.34 -4.28
N ARG A 206 3.97 6.93 -5.41
CA ARG A 206 3.56 8.29 -5.79
C ARG A 206 2.21 8.20 -6.49
N LEU A 207 1.18 8.78 -5.88
CA LEU A 207 -0.16 8.76 -6.44
C LEU A 207 -0.30 9.83 -7.54
N TYR A 208 -1.07 9.50 -8.58
CA TYR A 208 -1.38 10.47 -9.61
C TYR A 208 -2.35 11.52 -9.09
N LYS A 209 -2.02 12.80 -9.25
CA LYS A 209 -2.96 13.91 -9.01
C LYS A 209 -4.10 13.89 -10.03
N GLU A 210 -3.76 13.60 -11.27
CA GLU A 210 -4.70 13.33 -12.36
C GLU A 210 -4.33 11.98 -12.95
N ARG A 211 -5.29 11.05 -12.94
CA ARG A 211 -5.04 9.70 -13.46
C ARG A 211 -4.88 9.76 -14.98
N PRO A 212 -3.81 9.15 -15.55
CA PRO A 212 -3.59 9.15 -17.00
C PRO A 212 -4.48 8.15 -17.74
N TYR A 213 -5.31 7.40 -17.02
CA TYR A 213 -6.16 6.34 -17.55
C TYR A 213 -7.62 6.63 -17.21
N HIS A 214 -8.52 6.52 -18.23
CA HIS A 214 -9.94 6.86 -18.14
C HIS A 214 -10.80 5.73 -18.67
N PRO A 215 -10.93 4.60 -17.94
CA PRO A 215 -11.82 3.51 -18.34
C PRO A 215 -13.27 4.00 -18.35
N LYS A 216 -14.09 3.51 -19.29
CA LYS A 216 -15.54 3.79 -19.34
C LYS A 216 -16.27 3.27 -18.11
N ASP A 217 -15.77 2.18 -17.53
CA ASP A 217 -16.27 1.55 -16.30
C ASP A 217 -15.10 1.01 -15.48
N GLU A 218 -14.78 1.70 -14.36
CA GLU A 218 -13.70 1.29 -13.44
C GLU A 218 -13.96 -0.11 -12.84
N ALA A 219 -15.20 -0.42 -12.47
CA ALA A 219 -15.54 -1.70 -11.87
C ALA A 219 -15.32 -2.84 -12.87
N LEU A 220 -15.66 -2.62 -14.15
CA LEU A 220 -15.42 -3.57 -15.22
C LEU A 220 -13.92 -3.75 -15.48
N MET A 221 -13.14 -2.67 -15.44
CA MET A 221 -11.68 -2.75 -15.58
C MET A 221 -11.07 -3.60 -14.45
N PHE A 222 -11.44 -3.37 -13.19
CA PHE A 222 -10.94 -4.16 -12.07
C PHE A 222 -11.41 -5.62 -12.13
N ARG A 223 -12.66 -5.88 -12.59
CA ARG A 223 -13.14 -7.24 -12.86
C ARG A 223 -12.29 -7.91 -13.94
N THR A 224 -11.92 -7.19 -14.99
CA THR A 224 -11.06 -7.69 -16.09
C THR A 224 -9.66 -8.04 -15.59
N ILE A 225 -9.03 -7.15 -14.80
CA ILE A 225 -7.74 -7.41 -14.17
C ILE A 225 -7.83 -8.66 -13.28
N LYS A 226 -8.81 -8.73 -12.38
CA LYS A 226 -9.00 -9.87 -11.49
C LYS A 226 -9.11 -11.18 -12.27
N ALA A 227 -10.01 -11.25 -13.25
CA ALA A 227 -10.22 -12.44 -14.08
C ALA A 227 -8.94 -12.86 -14.80
N ALA A 228 -8.18 -11.91 -15.36
CA ALA A 228 -6.93 -12.19 -16.08
C ALA A 228 -5.85 -12.86 -15.19
N PHE A 229 -5.85 -12.60 -13.88
CA PHE A 229 -4.86 -13.14 -12.95
C PHE A 229 -5.33 -14.34 -12.12
N GLU A 230 -6.62 -14.68 -12.11
CA GLU A 230 -7.12 -15.88 -11.41
C GLU A 230 -6.53 -17.18 -11.97
N GLN A 231 -6.23 -17.21 -13.27
CA GLN A 231 -5.64 -18.38 -13.94
C GLN A 231 -4.34 -18.04 -14.67
N ARG A 232 -3.32 -17.56 -13.95
CA ARG A 232 -2.05 -17.04 -14.50
C ARG A 232 -1.37 -17.91 -15.57
N ARG A 233 -1.50 -19.25 -15.47
CA ARG A 233 -0.89 -20.19 -16.43
C ARG A 233 -1.67 -20.38 -17.72
N LYS A 234 -2.90 -19.89 -17.80
CA LYS A 234 -3.76 -19.98 -18.98
C LYS A 234 -3.59 -18.77 -19.91
N THR A 235 -4.05 -18.92 -21.17
CA THR A 235 -4.20 -17.78 -22.06
C THR A 235 -5.23 -16.80 -21.53
N LEU A 236 -5.11 -15.53 -21.91
CA LEU A 236 -6.01 -14.47 -21.44
C LEU A 236 -7.48 -14.79 -21.75
N SER A 237 -7.79 -15.29 -22.96
CA SER A 237 -9.16 -15.68 -23.33
C SER A 237 -9.72 -16.78 -22.42
N ASN A 238 -8.90 -17.76 -22.02
CA ASN A 238 -9.31 -18.79 -21.07
C ASN A 238 -9.52 -18.24 -19.64
N ALA A 239 -8.66 -17.31 -19.20
CA ALA A 239 -8.82 -16.69 -17.89
C ALA A 239 -10.08 -15.82 -17.84
N LEU A 240 -10.29 -14.98 -18.86
CA LEU A 240 -11.45 -14.11 -18.94
C LEU A 240 -12.78 -14.86 -19.06
N SER A 241 -12.82 -16.00 -19.79
CA SER A 241 -14.06 -16.77 -19.93
C SER A 241 -14.62 -17.30 -18.62
N ALA A 242 -13.80 -17.47 -17.60
CA ALA A 242 -14.25 -17.80 -16.23
C ALA A 242 -14.89 -16.60 -15.52
N GLY A 243 -14.43 -15.38 -15.80
CA GLY A 243 -14.92 -14.15 -15.20
C GLY A 243 -16.06 -13.46 -15.97
N PHE A 244 -16.31 -13.85 -17.24
CA PHE A 244 -17.28 -13.22 -18.15
C PHE A 244 -18.14 -14.26 -18.84
N SER A 245 -19.19 -14.71 -18.17
CA SER A 245 -20.16 -15.68 -18.71
C SER A 245 -21.04 -15.10 -19.83
N GLU A 246 -21.07 -13.77 -19.97
CA GLU A 246 -21.84 -13.03 -20.97
C GLU A 246 -21.26 -13.14 -22.39
N LEU A 247 -19.97 -13.50 -22.50
CA LEU A 247 -19.24 -13.60 -23.76
C LEU A 247 -18.68 -15.00 -23.96
N SER A 248 -18.73 -15.49 -25.22
CA SER A 248 -18.06 -16.74 -25.55
C SER A 248 -16.54 -16.56 -25.55
N LYS A 249 -15.82 -17.66 -25.46
CA LYS A 249 -14.34 -17.63 -25.54
C LYS A 249 -13.85 -17.08 -26.88
N GLU A 250 -14.55 -17.40 -27.97
CA GLU A 250 -14.27 -16.90 -29.32
C GLU A 250 -14.40 -15.38 -29.34
N GLN A 251 -15.51 -14.83 -28.83
CA GLN A 251 -15.72 -13.39 -28.74
C GLN A 251 -14.66 -12.69 -27.92
N LEU A 252 -14.25 -13.28 -26.76
CA LEU A 252 -13.15 -12.74 -25.95
C LEU A 252 -11.81 -12.78 -26.70
N THR A 253 -11.58 -13.83 -27.50
CA THR A 253 -10.37 -13.91 -28.34
C THR A 253 -10.36 -12.84 -29.42
N ASP A 254 -11.48 -12.61 -30.07
CA ASP A 254 -11.62 -11.58 -31.12
C ASP A 254 -11.40 -10.17 -30.54
N ILE A 255 -11.94 -9.90 -29.34
CA ILE A 255 -11.71 -8.64 -28.61
C ILE A 255 -10.22 -8.46 -28.28
N ILE A 256 -9.54 -9.51 -27.78
CA ILE A 256 -8.10 -9.46 -27.46
C ILE A 256 -7.30 -9.12 -28.72
N VAL A 257 -7.63 -9.74 -29.88
CA VAL A 257 -6.95 -9.48 -31.15
C VAL A 257 -7.26 -8.06 -31.65
N ALA A 258 -8.51 -7.61 -31.53
CA ALA A 258 -8.90 -6.25 -31.91
C ALA A 258 -8.20 -5.17 -31.07
N CYS A 259 -7.85 -5.48 -29.81
CA CYS A 259 -7.02 -4.62 -28.96
C CYS A 259 -5.50 -4.68 -29.30
N GLY A 260 -5.11 -5.37 -30.38
CA GLY A 260 -3.72 -5.43 -30.85
C GLY A 260 -2.86 -6.51 -30.21
N HIS A 261 -3.44 -7.44 -29.49
CA HIS A 261 -2.71 -8.52 -28.84
C HIS A 261 -2.82 -9.85 -29.56
N ARG A 262 -1.89 -10.78 -29.29
CA ARG A 262 -1.94 -12.16 -29.82
C ARG A 262 -3.06 -12.93 -29.11
N ALA A 263 -3.73 -13.81 -29.82
CA ALA A 263 -4.79 -14.67 -29.28
C ALA A 263 -4.32 -15.57 -28.09
N ASP A 264 -3.02 -15.91 -28.05
CA ASP A 264 -2.39 -16.77 -27.04
C ASP A 264 -1.75 -15.99 -25.89
N ILE A 265 -1.92 -14.64 -25.83
CA ILE A 265 -1.34 -13.80 -24.80
C ILE A 265 -1.82 -14.20 -23.39
N ARG A 266 -1.03 -13.91 -22.38
CA ARG A 266 -1.39 -14.08 -20.96
C ARG A 266 -1.57 -12.72 -20.29
N GLY A 267 -2.42 -12.65 -19.24
CA GLY A 267 -2.71 -11.42 -18.51
C GLY A 267 -1.47 -10.72 -17.95
N GLU A 268 -0.43 -11.48 -17.55
CA GLU A 268 0.83 -10.92 -17.04
C GLU A 268 1.62 -10.07 -18.06
N LYS A 269 1.26 -10.11 -19.33
CA LYS A 269 1.90 -9.33 -20.40
C LYS A 269 1.23 -7.97 -20.66
N LEU A 270 0.05 -7.76 -20.08
CA LEU A 270 -0.73 -6.55 -20.30
C LEU A 270 -0.32 -5.44 -19.33
N SER A 271 -0.15 -4.24 -19.86
CA SER A 271 -0.04 -3.01 -19.06
C SER A 271 -1.42 -2.56 -18.57
N ILE A 272 -1.47 -1.57 -17.68
CA ILE A 272 -2.74 -0.97 -17.25
C ILE A 272 -3.48 -0.32 -18.42
N ALA A 273 -2.78 0.30 -19.38
CA ALA A 273 -3.40 0.86 -20.58
C ALA A 273 -4.08 -0.22 -21.42
N ASP A 274 -3.46 -1.40 -21.56
CA ASP A 274 -4.05 -2.53 -22.25
C ASP A 274 -5.30 -3.05 -21.52
N PHE A 275 -5.29 -3.08 -20.17
CA PHE A 275 -6.47 -3.47 -19.39
C PHE A 275 -7.62 -2.48 -19.54
N VAL A 276 -7.34 -1.17 -19.61
CA VAL A 276 -8.36 -0.15 -19.88
C VAL A 276 -8.99 -0.38 -21.25
N ALA A 277 -8.20 -0.47 -22.32
CA ALA A 277 -8.71 -0.71 -23.67
C ALA A 277 -9.51 -2.02 -23.77
N LEU A 278 -9.01 -3.08 -23.16
CA LEU A 278 -9.65 -4.39 -23.12
C LEU A 278 -10.99 -4.37 -22.38
N SER A 279 -11.04 -3.72 -21.21
CA SER A 279 -12.28 -3.62 -20.43
C SER A 279 -13.35 -2.81 -21.15
N ASP A 280 -12.97 -1.72 -21.82
CA ASP A 280 -13.88 -0.90 -22.61
C ASP A 280 -14.48 -1.69 -23.77
N ALA A 281 -13.66 -2.44 -24.51
CA ALA A 281 -14.12 -3.31 -25.60
C ALA A 281 -15.03 -4.45 -25.12
N ILE A 282 -14.71 -5.06 -23.96
CA ILE A 282 -15.58 -6.06 -23.30
C ILE A 282 -16.93 -5.43 -22.94
N GLY A 283 -16.93 -4.23 -22.37
CA GLY A 283 -18.15 -3.49 -22.01
C GLY A 283 -19.04 -3.22 -23.19
N GLU A 284 -18.49 -2.76 -24.30
CA GLU A 284 -19.22 -2.54 -25.58
C GLU A 284 -19.83 -3.84 -26.11
N ALA A 285 -19.08 -4.93 -26.12
CA ALA A 285 -19.56 -6.23 -26.56
C ALA A 285 -20.69 -6.80 -25.66
N ILE A 286 -20.67 -6.55 -24.38
CA ILE A 286 -21.76 -6.94 -23.46
C ILE A 286 -23.01 -6.09 -23.69
N GLN A 287 -22.85 -4.77 -23.91
CA GLN A 287 -23.97 -3.86 -24.17
C GLN A 287 -24.67 -4.15 -25.53
N SER A 288 -23.92 -4.52 -26.56
CA SER A 288 -24.47 -4.85 -27.88
C SER A 288 -25.32 -6.13 -27.92
N LYS A 289 -25.31 -6.92 -26.84
CA LYS A 289 -26.15 -8.14 -26.69
C LYS A 289 -27.44 -7.91 -25.92
N LYS A 290 -27.59 -6.75 -25.30
CA LYS A 290 -28.82 -6.36 -24.59
C LYS A 290 -29.78 -5.64 -25.52
#